data_1adff1d267a95a8685dc48253097b48d
#
_entry.id   1adff1d267a95a8685dc48253097b48d
#
_cell.length_a   1.000
_cell.length_b   1.000
_cell.length_c   1.000
_cell.angle_alpha   90.00
_cell.angle_beta   90.00
_cell.angle_gamma   90.00
#
_symmetry.space_group_name_H-M   'P 1'
#
loop_
_entity.id
_entity.type
_entity.pdbx_description
1 polymer ?
#
loop_
_entity_poly.entity_id
_entity_poly.type
_entity_poly.pdbx_seq_one_letter_code
_entity_poly.pdbx_strand_id
1 'polypeptide(L)'
;MRRYVIAAALVALALPAVAAAKGPVSASISGPALERSLTIRGDGEGPGTALGTLADASGFFAQMFRQSPDPTLATRPGGTLGPRYRVVYVVPGPNDIQSRVVQYLYPYAKPVALTYMKPGQAFWDSERAHGGWYRASTGLKKMLVRAGLPTRAHA
;
A
#
# COMPACT_ATOMS: atom_id res chain seq x y z
N MET A 1 -6.25 -60.45 35.08
CA MET A 1 -6.27 -59.84 33.77
C MET A 1 -6.45 -58.31 33.96
N ARG A 2 -5.39 -57.54 33.85
CA ARG A 2 -5.44 -56.05 34.01
C ARG A 2 -5.57 -55.41 32.63
N ARG A 3 -6.70 -54.76 32.37
CA ARG A 3 -6.96 -54.02 31.14
C ARG A 3 -6.37 -52.60 31.30
N TYR A 4 -5.33 -52.24 30.55
CA TYR A 4 -4.78 -50.90 30.46
C TYR A 4 -5.59 -50.15 29.37
N VAL A 5 -6.29 -49.09 29.79
CA VAL A 5 -6.93 -48.15 28.88
C VAL A 5 -5.90 -47.07 28.58
N ILE A 6 -5.39 -47.01 27.35
CA ILE A 6 -4.51 -45.95 26.88
C ILE A 6 -5.40 -44.82 26.38
N ALA A 7 -5.45 -43.73 27.13
CA ALA A 7 -6.10 -42.49 26.68
C ALA A 7 -5.13 -41.74 25.77
N ALA A 8 -5.41 -41.74 24.47
CA ALA A 8 -4.70 -40.87 23.51
C ALA A 8 -5.21 -39.43 23.61
N ALA A 9 -4.39 -38.58 24.19
CA ALA A 9 -4.68 -37.12 24.19
C ALA A 9 -4.34 -36.53 22.81
N LEU A 10 -5.35 -36.16 22.03
CA LEU A 10 -5.19 -35.38 20.82
C LEU A 10 -4.84 -33.94 21.22
N VAL A 11 -3.59 -33.54 21.07
CA VAL A 11 -3.14 -32.15 21.14
C VAL A 11 -3.48 -31.50 19.79
N ALA A 12 -4.57 -30.78 19.73
CA ALA A 12 -4.88 -29.90 18.59
C ALA A 12 -3.90 -28.75 18.58
N LEU A 13 -2.90 -28.79 17.70
CA LEU A 13 -2.06 -27.62 17.38
C LEU A 13 -2.95 -26.59 16.69
N ALA A 14 -3.38 -25.59 17.43
CA ALA A 14 -3.94 -24.38 16.88
C ALA A 14 -2.81 -23.62 16.15
N LEU A 15 -2.69 -23.82 14.82
CA LEU A 15 -1.84 -23.00 13.98
C LEU A 15 -2.41 -21.57 14.04
N PRO A 16 -1.61 -20.55 14.38
CA PRO A 16 -2.08 -19.18 14.27
C PRO A 16 -2.46 -18.94 12.80
N ALA A 17 -3.70 -18.56 12.55
CA ALA A 17 -4.12 -18.09 11.24
C ALA A 17 -3.25 -16.88 10.93
N VAL A 18 -2.33 -17.03 9.98
CA VAL A 18 -1.59 -15.90 9.42
C VAL A 18 -2.66 -15.02 8.77
N ALA A 19 -2.98 -13.92 9.41
CA ALA A 19 -3.84 -12.92 8.81
C ALA A 19 -3.16 -12.47 7.52
N ALA A 20 -3.63 -12.97 6.38
CA ALA A 20 -3.13 -12.50 5.09
C ALA A 20 -3.36 -10.99 5.04
N ALA A 21 -2.27 -10.24 4.89
CA ALA A 21 -2.34 -8.80 4.75
C ALA A 21 -3.15 -8.48 3.51
N LYS A 22 -4.41 -8.09 3.68
CA LYS A 22 -5.26 -7.72 2.56
C LYS A 22 -4.82 -6.38 1.99
N GLY A 23 -4.64 -6.32 0.70
CA GLY A 23 -4.37 -5.07 -0.03
C GLY A 23 -5.56 -4.11 0.00
N PRO A 24 -5.39 -2.89 -0.51
CA PRO A 24 -6.47 -1.92 -0.59
C PRO A 24 -7.58 -2.41 -1.52
N VAL A 25 -8.82 -1.99 -1.24
CA VAL A 25 -9.99 -2.24 -2.11
C VAL A 25 -10.38 -1.00 -2.92
N SER A 26 -9.84 0.14 -2.57
CA SER A 26 -9.98 1.35 -3.37
C SER A 26 -8.84 2.33 -3.09
N ALA A 27 -8.58 3.20 -4.08
CA ALA A 27 -7.69 4.34 -3.98
C ALA A 27 -8.38 5.56 -4.59
N SER A 28 -8.39 6.69 -3.88
CA SER A 28 -8.86 7.98 -4.37
C SER A 28 -7.69 8.93 -4.50
N ILE A 29 -7.43 9.41 -5.70
CA ILE A 29 -6.27 10.25 -6.04
C ILE A 29 -6.77 11.68 -6.27
N SER A 30 -6.21 12.64 -5.58
CA SER A 30 -6.48 14.08 -5.73
C SER A 30 -5.19 14.87 -5.85
N GLY A 31 -5.24 16.01 -6.51
CA GLY A 31 -4.07 16.88 -6.67
C GLY A 31 -4.21 17.89 -7.79
N PRO A 32 -3.14 18.62 -8.10
CA PRO A 32 -3.17 19.68 -9.10
C PRO A 32 -3.61 19.17 -10.48
N ALA A 33 -4.31 20.01 -11.21
CA ALA A 33 -4.86 19.72 -12.55
C ALA A 33 -5.87 18.55 -12.61
N LEU A 34 -6.37 18.07 -11.49
CA LEU A 34 -7.50 17.18 -11.42
C LEU A 34 -8.73 17.96 -10.94
N GLU A 35 -9.72 18.15 -11.81
CA GLU A 35 -10.99 18.80 -11.45
C GLU A 35 -11.77 17.99 -10.39
N ARG A 36 -11.61 16.68 -10.41
CA ARG A 36 -12.19 15.75 -9.46
C ARG A 36 -11.21 14.61 -9.15
N SER A 37 -11.40 13.99 -8.00
CA SER A 37 -10.59 12.84 -7.62
C SER A 37 -10.79 11.67 -8.58
N LEU A 38 -9.69 11.01 -8.97
CA LEU A 38 -9.71 9.75 -9.69
C LEU A 38 -9.90 8.63 -8.67
N THR A 39 -10.89 7.76 -8.88
CA THR A 39 -11.12 6.62 -8.01
C THR A 39 -10.84 5.32 -8.75
N ILE A 40 -9.95 4.50 -8.19
CA ILE A 40 -9.62 3.16 -8.66
C ILE A 40 -10.14 2.18 -7.62
N ARG A 41 -10.95 1.19 -8.06
CA ARG A 41 -11.53 0.17 -7.19
C ARG A 41 -11.12 -1.22 -7.68
N GLY A 42 -11.11 -2.19 -6.78
CA GLY A 42 -10.86 -3.59 -7.11
C GLY A 42 -9.97 -4.27 -6.08
N ASP A 43 -9.32 -5.32 -6.52
CA ASP A 43 -8.37 -6.07 -5.71
C ASP A 43 -6.99 -5.41 -5.76
N GLY A 44 -6.56 -4.87 -4.64
CA GLY A 44 -5.24 -4.24 -4.51
C GLY A 44 -4.08 -5.22 -4.36
N GLU A 45 -4.35 -6.51 -4.22
CA GLU A 45 -3.34 -7.59 -4.21
C GLU A 45 -3.23 -8.29 -5.56
N GLY A 46 -4.28 -8.15 -6.38
CA GLY A 46 -4.37 -8.88 -7.65
C GLY A 46 -3.35 -8.39 -8.67
N PRO A 47 -2.43 -9.26 -9.12
CA PRO A 47 -1.54 -8.91 -10.22
C PRO A 47 -2.37 -8.62 -11.47
N GLY A 48 -2.07 -7.49 -12.13
CA GLY A 48 -2.77 -7.10 -13.36
C GLY A 48 -4.07 -6.32 -13.14
N THR A 49 -4.55 -6.15 -11.92
CA THR A 49 -5.63 -5.19 -11.63
C THR A 49 -5.07 -3.77 -11.61
N ALA A 50 -5.90 -2.77 -11.92
CA ALA A 50 -5.47 -1.37 -11.88
C ALA A 50 -5.04 -0.93 -10.47
N LEU A 51 -5.75 -1.38 -9.43
CA LEU A 51 -5.45 -1.05 -8.05
C LEU A 51 -4.19 -1.79 -7.55
N GLY A 52 -4.04 -3.07 -7.87
CA GLY A 52 -2.83 -3.83 -7.55
C GLY A 52 -1.59 -3.26 -8.23
N THR A 53 -1.72 -2.87 -9.51
CA THR A 53 -0.65 -2.20 -10.26
C THR A 53 -0.26 -0.86 -9.60
N LEU A 54 -1.24 -0.08 -9.12
CA LEU A 54 -0.97 1.16 -8.38
C LEU A 54 -0.23 0.86 -7.07
N ALA A 55 -0.74 -0.08 -6.29
CA ALA A 55 -0.16 -0.44 -5.00
C ALA A 55 1.29 -0.91 -5.14
N ASP A 56 1.56 -1.78 -6.11
CA ASP A 56 2.90 -2.26 -6.40
C ASP A 56 3.82 -1.14 -6.91
N ALA A 57 3.42 -0.43 -7.96
CA ALA A 57 4.24 0.60 -8.58
C ALA A 57 4.56 1.78 -7.63
N SER A 58 3.66 2.09 -6.70
CA SER A 58 3.85 3.15 -5.71
C SER A 58 4.61 2.72 -4.46
N GLY A 59 4.88 1.42 -4.29
CA GLY A 59 5.51 0.87 -3.09
C GLY A 59 4.60 0.88 -1.87
N PHE A 60 3.27 0.80 -2.07
CA PHE A 60 2.29 0.81 -0.99
C PHE A 60 2.61 -0.24 0.08
N PHE A 61 2.83 -1.49 -0.32
CA PHE A 61 3.10 -2.57 0.63
C PHE A 61 4.41 -2.39 1.40
N ALA A 62 5.47 -1.88 0.74
CA ALA A 62 6.73 -1.60 1.39
C ALA A 62 6.61 -0.49 2.44
N GLN A 63 5.74 0.49 2.21
CA GLN A 63 5.47 1.58 3.14
C GLN A 63 4.43 1.23 4.21
N MET A 64 3.57 0.24 3.96
CA MET A 64 2.65 -0.28 4.97
C MET A 64 3.36 -1.20 5.95
N PHE A 65 4.11 -2.16 5.43
CA PHE A 65 4.69 -3.24 6.19
C PHE A 65 6.21 -3.21 6.10
N ARG A 66 6.88 -3.34 7.24
CA ARG A 66 8.34 -3.47 7.25
C ARG A 66 8.77 -4.71 6.46
N GLN A 67 9.70 -4.52 5.54
CA GLN A 67 10.29 -5.58 4.73
C GLN A 67 11.77 -5.77 5.06
N SER A 68 12.33 -6.91 4.71
CA SER A 68 13.76 -7.18 4.85
C SER A 68 14.31 -7.78 3.53
N PRO A 69 15.22 -7.08 2.84
CA PRO A 69 15.72 -5.73 3.14
C PRO A 69 14.65 -4.67 2.98
N ASP A 70 14.77 -3.57 3.75
CA ASP A 70 13.83 -2.46 3.71
C ASP A 70 14.08 -1.59 2.46
N PRO A 71 13.14 -1.49 1.51
CA PRO A 71 13.31 -0.68 0.31
C PRO A 71 12.93 0.79 0.54
N THR A 72 12.45 1.17 1.73
CA THR A 72 12.08 2.54 2.04
C THR A 72 13.30 3.37 2.46
N LEU A 73 13.16 4.67 2.38
CA LEU A 73 14.20 5.63 2.73
C LEU A 73 13.67 6.56 3.82
N ALA A 74 14.43 6.72 4.90
CA ALA A 74 14.07 7.62 6.00
C ALA A 74 14.12 9.09 5.59
N THR A 75 15.00 9.45 4.66
CA THR A 75 15.18 10.82 4.18
C THR A 75 14.73 10.95 2.73
N ARG A 76 14.25 12.16 2.38
CA ARG A 76 13.87 12.46 1.00
C ARG A 76 15.06 12.33 0.06
N PRO A 77 14.94 11.55 -1.03
CA PRO A 77 15.96 11.54 -2.09
C PRO A 77 16.15 12.92 -2.71
N GLY A 78 17.35 13.20 -3.17
CA GLY A 78 17.67 14.42 -3.90
C GLY A 78 16.90 14.56 -5.21
N GLY A 79 16.86 15.78 -5.76
CA GLY A 79 16.19 16.09 -7.02
C GLY A 79 14.94 16.94 -6.85
N THR A 80 14.22 17.13 -7.95
CA THR A 80 12.98 17.92 -7.99
C THR A 80 11.76 17.02 -7.81
N LEU A 81 10.80 17.42 -6.96
CA LEU A 81 9.59 16.62 -6.72
C LEU A 81 8.51 16.83 -7.78
N GLY A 82 8.32 18.07 -8.22
CA GLY A 82 7.16 18.42 -9.03
C GLY A 82 5.84 18.40 -8.22
N PRO A 83 4.69 18.41 -8.89
CA PRO A 83 3.39 18.41 -8.24
C PRO A 83 3.14 17.16 -7.41
N ARG A 84 2.51 17.37 -6.25
CA ARG A 84 2.15 16.33 -5.29
C ARG A 84 0.70 15.90 -5.46
N TYR A 85 0.48 14.61 -5.55
CA TYR A 85 -0.85 14.00 -5.55
C TYR A 85 -1.07 13.24 -4.25
N ARG A 86 -2.25 13.40 -3.66
CA ARG A 86 -2.65 12.70 -2.44
C ARG A 86 -3.49 11.49 -2.81
N VAL A 87 -3.10 10.32 -2.35
CA VAL A 87 -3.88 9.09 -2.48
C VAL A 87 -4.42 8.69 -1.12
N VAL A 88 -5.70 8.38 -1.06
CA VAL A 88 -6.35 7.77 0.09
C VAL A 88 -6.72 6.35 -0.28
N TYR A 89 -6.05 5.38 0.32
CA TYR A 89 -6.40 3.98 0.20
C TYR A 89 -7.41 3.57 1.26
N VAL A 90 -8.35 2.73 0.89
CA VAL A 90 -9.22 2.02 1.84
C VAL A 90 -8.69 0.59 1.98
N VAL A 91 -8.27 0.25 3.19
CA VAL A 91 -7.66 -1.05 3.51
C VAL A 91 -8.62 -1.81 4.43
N PRO A 92 -9.18 -2.94 3.98
CA PRO A 92 -10.04 -3.76 4.82
C PRO A 92 -9.19 -4.46 5.89
N GLY A 93 -9.71 -4.52 7.09
CA GLY A 93 -9.11 -5.20 8.22
C GLY A 93 -10.00 -6.31 8.76
N PRO A 94 -9.59 -6.93 9.86
CA PRO A 94 -10.41 -7.89 10.59
C PRO A 94 -11.75 -7.28 11.02
N ASN A 95 -12.79 -8.10 11.16
CA ASN A 95 -14.11 -7.68 11.66
C ASN A 95 -14.76 -6.55 10.87
N ASP A 96 -14.60 -6.54 9.54
CA ASP A 96 -15.13 -5.53 8.61
C ASP A 96 -14.67 -4.07 8.87
N ILE A 97 -13.64 -3.90 9.70
CA ILE A 97 -13.02 -2.59 9.92
C ILE A 97 -12.35 -2.14 8.61
N GLN A 98 -12.61 -0.89 8.23
CA GLN A 98 -11.94 -0.26 7.10
C GLN A 98 -11.05 0.87 7.59
N SER A 99 -9.77 0.80 7.26
CA SER A 99 -8.80 1.84 7.56
C SER A 99 -8.52 2.70 6.34
N ARG A 100 -8.25 3.98 6.57
CA ARG A 100 -7.83 4.91 5.52
C ARG A 100 -6.37 5.26 5.72
N VAL A 101 -5.57 4.99 4.69
CA VAL A 101 -4.13 5.28 4.69
C VAL A 101 -3.82 6.26 3.57
N VAL A 102 -3.00 7.25 3.88
CA VAL A 102 -2.63 8.31 2.96
C VAL A 102 -1.21 8.13 2.47
N GLN A 103 -1.04 8.16 1.15
CA GLN A 103 0.24 8.18 0.48
C GLN A 103 0.30 9.42 -0.43
N TYR A 104 1.46 10.02 -0.54
CA TYR A 104 1.73 11.11 -1.48
C TYR A 104 2.55 10.60 -2.64
N LEU A 105 2.10 10.90 -3.86
CA LEU A 105 2.78 10.53 -5.09
C LEU A 105 3.39 11.78 -5.73
N TYR A 106 4.60 11.63 -6.25
CA TYR A 106 5.33 12.62 -7.03
C TYR A 106 5.71 12.01 -8.38
N PRO A 107 4.73 11.79 -9.29
CA PRO A 107 4.96 11.04 -10.53
C PRO A 107 5.85 11.78 -11.53
N TYR A 108 6.05 13.08 -11.34
CA TYR A 108 6.90 13.91 -12.18
C TYR A 108 8.25 14.24 -11.54
N ALA A 109 8.56 13.65 -10.39
CA ALA A 109 9.86 13.84 -9.73
C ALA A 109 11.00 13.36 -10.62
N LYS A 110 12.14 14.02 -10.49
CA LYS A 110 13.37 13.68 -11.22
C LYS A 110 14.52 13.44 -10.23
N PRO A 111 15.35 12.45 -10.48
CA PRO A 111 15.48 11.63 -11.71
C PRO A 111 14.45 10.50 -11.81
N VAL A 112 13.74 10.15 -10.76
CA VAL A 112 12.77 9.05 -10.69
C VAL A 112 11.52 9.48 -9.94
N ALA A 113 10.36 8.94 -10.29
CA ALA A 113 9.13 9.15 -9.54
C ALA A 113 9.30 8.69 -8.08
N LEU A 114 8.74 9.46 -7.16
CA LEU A 114 8.85 9.21 -5.73
C LEU A 114 7.48 9.09 -5.10
N THR A 115 7.42 8.35 -4.00
CA THR A 115 6.24 8.34 -3.12
C THR A 115 6.66 8.55 -1.68
N TYR A 116 5.73 9.04 -0.88
CA TYR A 116 5.94 9.25 0.55
C TYR A 116 4.71 8.84 1.34
N MET A 117 4.91 8.06 2.36
CA MET A 117 3.89 7.74 3.34
C MET A 117 4.36 8.21 4.72
N LYS A 118 3.51 8.96 5.43
CA LYS A 118 3.85 9.37 6.80
C LYS A 118 3.93 8.11 7.69
N PRO A 119 5.04 7.91 8.41
CA PRO A 119 5.14 6.82 9.36
C PRO A 119 4.09 6.90 10.47
N GLY A 120 3.69 5.75 11.01
CA GLY A 120 2.81 5.66 12.16
C GLY A 120 1.34 5.89 11.88
N GLN A 121 0.90 5.97 10.62
CA GLN A 121 -0.54 5.99 10.30
C GLN A 121 -1.19 4.71 10.82
N ALA A 122 -2.27 4.88 11.58
CA ALA A 122 -3.01 3.75 12.11
C ALA A 122 -3.78 3.02 10.99
N PHE A 123 -3.71 1.71 11.00
CA PHE A 123 -4.57 0.84 10.20
C PHE A 123 -4.86 -0.43 10.98
N TRP A 124 -5.99 -1.06 10.68
CA TRP A 124 -6.54 -2.12 11.49
C TRP A 124 -6.59 -1.65 12.97
N ASP A 125 -6.64 -2.54 13.94
CA ASP A 125 -6.79 -2.11 15.35
C ASP A 125 -5.50 -1.52 15.96
N SER A 126 -4.37 -2.20 15.77
CA SER A 126 -3.12 -1.87 16.46
C SER A 126 -1.94 -1.61 15.55
N GLU A 127 -2.10 -1.87 14.26
CA GLU A 127 -1.01 -1.76 13.31
C GLU A 127 -0.69 -0.30 12.95
N ARG A 128 0.57 -0.06 12.62
CA ARG A 128 1.08 1.25 12.20
C ARG A 128 1.89 1.11 10.93
N ALA A 129 1.59 1.98 9.95
CA ALA A 129 2.34 2.03 8.72
C ALA A 129 3.82 2.31 9.00
N HIS A 130 4.70 1.55 8.34
CA HIS A 130 6.15 1.75 8.41
C HIS A 130 6.51 3.15 7.87
N GLY A 131 5.94 3.52 6.74
CA GLY A 131 6.11 4.84 6.12
C GLY A 131 7.46 5.01 5.44
N GLY A 132 7.83 6.28 5.22
CA GLY A 132 9.09 6.67 4.58
C GLY A 132 8.93 7.06 3.11
N TRP A 133 10.05 7.37 2.49
CA TRP A 133 10.14 7.63 1.06
C TRP A 133 10.37 6.34 0.29
N TYR A 134 9.89 6.29 -0.94
CA TYR A 134 10.07 5.14 -1.81
C TYR A 134 10.34 5.60 -3.24
N ARG A 135 11.28 4.93 -3.92
CA ARG A 135 11.52 5.14 -5.35
C ARG A 135 10.52 4.30 -6.11
N ALA A 136 9.52 4.98 -6.67
CA ALA A 136 8.46 4.32 -7.40
C ALA A 136 8.97 3.64 -8.67
N SER A 137 8.24 2.64 -9.15
CA SER A 137 8.56 2.00 -10.41
C SER A 137 8.45 2.98 -11.58
N THR A 138 9.22 2.74 -12.63
CA THR A 138 9.18 3.55 -13.87
C THR A 138 7.80 3.56 -14.53
N GLY A 139 6.97 2.57 -14.23
CA GLY A 139 5.60 2.45 -14.73
C GLY A 139 4.58 3.33 -14.03
N LEU A 140 4.86 3.84 -12.83
CA LEU A 140 3.88 4.59 -12.02
C LEU A 140 3.30 5.78 -12.79
N LYS A 141 4.14 6.65 -13.34
CA LYS A 141 3.67 7.82 -14.11
C LYS A 141 2.79 7.41 -15.28
N LYS A 142 3.23 6.43 -16.07
CA LYS A 142 2.49 5.95 -17.26
C LYS A 142 1.11 5.42 -16.87
N MET A 143 1.03 4.66 -15.80
CA MET A 143 -0.23 4.13 -15.27
C MET A 143 -1.16 5.26 -14.82
N LEU A 144 -0.65 6.24 -14.06
CA LEU A 144 -1.43 7.38 -13.60
C LEU A 144 -1.94 8.27 -14.74
N VAL A 145 -1.12 8.48 -15.78
CA VAL A 145 -1.53 9.21 -17.00
C VAL A 145 -2.67 8.47 -17.71
N ARG A 146 -2.60 7.15 -17.81
CA ARG A 146 -3.71 6.36 -18.37
C ARG A 146 -4.98 6.45 -17.51
N ALA A 147 -4.85 6.64 -16.22
CA ALA A 147 -5.97 6.82 -15.30
C ALA A 147 -6.54 8.25 -15.31
N GLY A 148 -5.89 9.21 -15.99
CA GLY A 148 -6.40 10.57 -16.15
C GLY A 148 -5.49 11.69 -15.63
N LEU A 149 -4.28 11.41 -15.15
CA LEU A 149 -3.32 12.46 -14.84
C LEU A 149 -2.80 13.12 -16.13
N PRO A 150 -2.42 14.40 -16.08
CA PRO A 150 -1.78 15.09 -17.20
C PRO A 150 -0.49 14.38 -17.63
N THR A 151 -0.14 14.43 -18.91
CA THR A 151 1.12 13.87 -19.43
C THR A 151 2.34 14.65 -18.96
N ARG A 152 2.16 15.95 -18.67
CA ARG A 152 3.21 16.87 -18.17
C ARG A 152 2.79 17.46 -16.83
N ALA A 153 3.79 17.79 -16.02
CA ALA A 153 3.55 18.54 -14.81
C ALA A 153 2.96 19.92 -15.16
N HIS A 154 1.85 20.27 -14.54
CA HIS A 154 1.39 21.64 -14.50
C HIS A 154 1.96 22.31 -13.25
N ALA A 155 2.42 23.54 -13.42
CA ALA A 155 2.93 24.34 -12.31
C ALA A 155 1.78 24.68 -11.33
#